data_6454692ad7b4ffbb0951ca747aa8423e
#
_entry.id   6454692ad7b4ffbb0951ca747aa8423e
#
_cell.length_a   1.000
_cell.length_b   1.000
_cell.length_c   1.000
_cell.angle_alpha   90.00
_cell.angle_beta   90.00
_cell.angle_gamma   90.00
#
_symmetry.space_group_name_H-M   'P 1'
#
loop_
_entity.id
_entity.type
_entity.pdbx_description
1 polymer ?
#
loop_
_entity_poly.entity_id
_entity_poly.type
_entity_poly.pdbx_seq_one_letter_code
_entity_poly.pdbx_strand_id
1 'polypeptide(L)'
;MYKRAFMHLTPQERDKLLTYTAGLVARERKGRGLKLNVPEATALISSAMQEMARDGKSVAEIMSEGRKILRRDEVMDGVPEMLVSIQIEATFPDGTKLVTVHDPIV
;
A
#
# COMPACT_ATOMS: atom_id res chain seq x y z
N MET A 1 11.44 28.27 5.91
CA MET A 1 10.00 28.54 6.00
C MET A 1 9.44 29.02 4.68
N TYR A 2 8.19 28.65 4.40
CA TYR A 2 7.52 29.02 3.16
C TYR A 2 6.97 30.43 3.25
N LYS A 3 7.35 31.30 2.31
CA LYS A 3 6.71 32.59 2.13
C LYS A 3 5.43 32.47 1.29
N ARG A 4 5.40 31.49 0.39
CA ARG A 4 4.27 31.20 -0.47
C ARG A 4 4.31 29.73 -0.84
N ALA A 5 3.19 29.06 -0.70
CA ALA A 5 3.06 27.66 -1.06
C ALA A 5 1.83 27.44 -1.93
N PHE A 6 2.00 26.66 -2.99
CA PHE A 6 0.91 26.26 -3.89
C PHE A 6 0.77 24.76 -3.83
N MET A 7 -0.46 24.28 -3.77
CA MET A 7 -0.75 22.85 -3.80
C MET A 7 -0.94 22.41 -5.26
N HIS A 8 0.16 22.07 -5.91
CA HIS A 8 0.16 21.50 -7.25
C HIS A 8 0.72 20.09 -7.16
N LEU A 9 -0.11 19.10 -7.47
CA LEU A 9 0.28 17.70 -7.40
C LEU A 9 0.72 17.20 -8.78
N THR A 10 1.83 16.46 -8.80
CA THR A 10 2.22 15.73 -10.00
C THR A 10 1.29 14.53 -10.21
N PRO A 11 1.24 13.93 -11.43
CA PRO A 11 0.47 12.70 -11.63
C PRO A 11 0.85 11.59 -10.64
N GLN A 12 2.14 11.42 -10.33
CA GLN A 12 2.60 10.42 -9.38
C GLN A 12 2.09 10.70 -7.97
N GLU A 13 2.10 11.97 -7.56
CA GLU A 13 1.56 12.37 -6.25
C GLU A 13 0.06 12.14 -6.15
N ARG A 14 -0.67 12.40 -7.25
CA ARG A 14 -2.11 12.10 -7.31
C ARG A 14 -2.37 10.61 -7.16
N ASP A 15 -1.61 9.78 -7.87
CA ASP A 15 -1.76 8.33 -7.79
C ASP A 15 -1.49 7.82 -6.38
N LYS A 16 -0.45 8.32 -5.73
CA LYS A 16 -0.14 7.96 -4.34
C LYS A 16 -1.24 8.39 -3.39
N LEU A 17 -1.78 9.59 -3.57
CA LEU A 17 -2.86 10.09 -2.74
C LEU A 17 -4.13 9.26 -2.92
N LEU A 18 -4.48 8.91 -4.17
CA LEU A 18 -5.64 8.07 -4.46
C LEU A 18 -5.46 6.67 -3.89
N THR A 19 -4.27 6.11 -3.98
CA THR A 19 -3.94 4.81 -3.36
C THR A 19 -4.14 4.87 -1.85
N TYR A 20 -3.66 5.92 -1.22
CA TYR A 20 -3.83 6.12 0.22
C TYR A 20 -5.31 6.24 0.59
N THR A 21 -6.06 7.03 -0.17
CA THR A 21 -7.51 7.20 0.06
C THR A 21 -8.26 5.89 -0.10
N ALA A 22 -7.95 5.13 -1.16
CA ALA A 22 -8.53 3.80 -1.36
C ALA A 22 -8.17 2.85 -0.21
N GLY A 23 -6.94 2.95 0.31
CA GLY A 23 -6.50 2.19 1.47
C GLY A 23 -7.28 2.52 2.74
N LEU A 24 -7.60 3.81 2.94
CA LEU A 24 -8.44 4.23 4.07
C LEU A 24 -9.84 3.64 3.98
N VAL A 25 -10.45 3.67 2.78
CA VAL A 25 -11.76 3.06 2.56
C VAL A 25 -11.71 1.56 2.88
N ALA A 26 -10.68 0.87 2.41
CA ALA A 26 -10.50 -0.56 2.70
C ALA A 26 -10.37 -0.82 4.21
N ARG A 27 -9.61 0.01 4.92
CA ARG A 27 -9.46 -0.12 6.38
C ARG A 27 -10.77 0.05 7.12
N GLU A 28 -11.58 1.03 6.71
CA GLU A 28 -12.90 1.22 7.31
C GLU A 28 -13.79 0.00 7.11
N ARG A 29 -13.80 -0.55 5.89
CA ARG A 29 -14.58 -1.74 5.58
C ARG A 29 -14.12 -2.94 6.37
N LYS A 30 -12.82 -3.15 6.46
CA LYS A 30 -12.23 -4.21 7.30
C LYS A 30 -12.62 -4.01 8.77
N GLY A 31 -12.56 -2.77 9.26
CA GLY A 31 -12.94 -2.43 10.64
C GLY A 31 -14.40 -2.72 10.96
N ARG A 32 -15.27 -2.74 9.95
CA ARG A 32 -16.67 -3.14 10.11
C ARG A 32 -16.87 -4.66 9.98
N GLY A 33 -15.80 -5.43 9.86
CA GLY A 33 -15.85 -6.88 9.73
C GLY A 33 -16.11 -7.40 8.33
N LEU A 34 -16.03 -6.53 7.32
CA LEU A 34 -16.19 -6.96 5.92
C LEU A 34 -14.92 -7.62 5.44
N LYS A 35 -15.09 -8.68 4.66
CA LYS A 35 -13.98 -9.34 3.96
C LYS A 35 -13.62 -8.53 2.73
N LEU A 36 -12.34 -8.21 2.55
CA LEU A 36 -11.88 -7.36 1.48
C LEU A 36 -11.82 -8.10 0.14
N ASN A 37 -12.18 -7.41 -0.92
CA ASN A 37 -12.01 -7.89 -2.29
C ASN A 37 -10.60 -7.56 -2.81
N VAL A 38 -10.28 -7.96 -4.06
CA VAL A 38 -8.95 -7.74 -4.64
C VAL A 38 -8.56 -6.25 -4.67
N PRO A 39 -9.38 -5.32 -5.21
CA PRO A 39 -9.00 -3.90 -5.21
C PRO A 39 -8.79 -3.34 -3.80
N GLU A 40 -9.64 -3.70 -2.85
CA GLU A 40 -9.53 -3.24 -1.47
C GLU A 40 -8.26 -3.76 -0.81
N ALA A 41 -7.97 -5.04 -0.95
CA ALA A 41 -6.75 -5.65 -0.42
C ALA A 41 -5.50 -5.01 -1.04
N THR A 42 -5.50 -4.81 -2.36
CA THR A 42 -4.41 -4.17 -3.08
C THR A 42 -4.17 -2.75 -2.56
N ALA A 43 -5.22 -1.96 -2.41
CA ALA A 43 -5.11 -0.58 -1.95
C ALA A 43 -4.57 -0.52 -0.51
N LEU A 44 -5.06 -1.37 0.36
CA LEU A 44 -4.63 -1.38 1.76
C LEU A 44 -3.16 -1.75 1.89
N ILE A 45 -2.72 -2.81 1.21
CA ILE A 45 -1.33 -3.24 1.25
C ILE A 45 -0.42 -2.20 0.59
N SER A 46 -0.80 -1.69 -0.58
CA SER A 46 -0.01 -0.69 -1.30
C SER A 46 0.21 0.57 -0.47
N SER A 47 -0.85 1.10 0.15
CA SER A 47 -0.74 2.30 0.97
C SER A 47 0.12 2.05 2.21
N ALA A 48 0.01 0.88 2.83
CA ALA A 48 0.86 0.50 3.96
C ALA A 48 2.34 0.42 3.55
N MET A 49 2.63 -0.16 2.39
CA MET A 49 4.00 -0.23 1.87
C MET A 49 4.59 1.17 1.64
N GLN A 50 3.81 2.08 1.09
CA GLN A 50 4.24 3.47 0.86
C GLN A 50 4.55 4.17 2.19
N GLU A 51 3.72 3.95 3.21
CA GLU A 51 3.95 4.53 4.54
C GLU A 51 5.16 3.91 5.23
N MET A 52 5.42 2.62 5.04
CA MET A 52 6.65 1.97 5.52
C MET A 52 7.89 2.65 4.93
N ALA A 53 7.87 2.95 3.64
CA ALA A 53 8.98 3.67 3.00
C ALA A 53 9.17 5.07 3.60
N ARG A 54 8.07 5.77 3.84
CA ARG A 54 8.11 7.10 4.49
C ARG A 54 8.63 7.01 5.91
N ASP A 55 8.33 5.93 6.62
CA ASP A 55 8.81 5.69 7.98
C ASP A 55 10.30 5.34 8.03
N GLY A 56 10.94 5.16 6.89
CA GLY A 56 12.38 4.87 6.80
C GLY A 56 12.72 3.40 6.71
N LYS A 57 11.76 2.51 6.47
CA LYS A 57 12.05 1.09 6.29
C LYS A 57 12.75 0.86 4.97
N SER A 58 13.64 -0.14 4.96
CA SER A 58 14.36 -0.54 3.74
C SER A 58 13.46 -1.34 2.79
N VAL A 59 13.90 -1.48 1.55
CA VAL A 59 13.21 -2.32 0.56
C VAL A 59 13.04 -3.74 1.11
N ALA A 60 14.09 -4.32 1.68
CA ALA A 60 14.06 -5.67 2.23
C ALA A 60 13.05 -5.81 3.37
N GLU A 61 12.99 -4.82 4.25
CA GLU A 61 12.02 -4.80 5.36
C GLU A 61 10.59 -4.73 4.84
N ILE A 62 10.33 -3.89 3.83
CA ILE A 62 8.99 -3.77 3.24
C ILE A 62 8.58 -5.07 2.55
N MET A 63 9.50 -5.71 1.83
CA MET A 63 9.23 -7.00 1.19
C MET A 63 8.83 -8.07 2.19
N SER A 64 9.43 -8.06 3.36
CA SER A 64 9.11 -9.00 4.44
C SER A 64 7.81 -8.62 5.16
N GLU A 65 7.72 -7.38 5.63
CA GLU A 65 6.59 -6.92 6.43
C GLU A 65 5.30 -6.76 5.63
N GLY A 66 5.42 -6.53 4.32
CA GLY A 66 4.26 -6.45 3.42
C GLY A 66 3.43 -7.73 3.39
N ARG A 67 4.01 -8.85 3.77
CA ARG A 67 3.31 -10.14 3.86
C ARG A 67 2.57 -10.34 5.16
N LYS A 68 2.62 -9.37 6.06
CA LYS A 68 1.99 -9.43 7.40
C LYS A 68 0.87 -8.40 7.56
N ILE A 69 0.53 -7.67 6.50
CA ILE A 69 -0.45 -6.59 6.58
C ILE A 69 -1.88 -7.14 6.63
N LEU A 70 -2.19 -8.12 5.78
CA LEU A 70 -3.50 -8.77 5.73
C LEU A 70 -3.37 -10.27 5.90
N ARG A 71 -4.26 -10.83 6.70
CA ARG A 71 -4.40 -12.27 6.87
C ARG A 71 -5.40 -12.82 5.87
N ARG A 72 -5.30 -14.12 5.61
CA ARG A 72 -6.20 -14.83 4.70
C ARG A 72 -7.67 -14.73 5.14
N ASP A 73 -7.92 -14.69 6.44
CA ASP A 73 -9.29 -14.59 6.97
C ASP A 73 -9.88 -13.19 6.92
N GLU A 74 -9.10 -12.20 6.49
CA GLU A 74 -9.55 -10.81 6.35
C GLU A 74 -9.99 -10.45 4.93
N VAL A 75 -9.87 -11.38 4.00
CA VAL A 75 -10.19 -11.19 2.59
C VAL A 75 -11.19 -12.25 2.11
N MET A 76 -11.84 -11.95 0.99
CA MET A 76 -12.79 -12.88 0.37
C MET A 76 -12.05 -14.13 -0.14
N ASP A 77 -12.79 -15.22 -0.28
CA ASP A 77 -12.25 -16.45 -0.83
C ASP A 77 -11.67 -16.20 -2.25
N GLY A 78 -10.51 -16.76 -2.50
CA GLY A 78 -9.82 -16.62 -3.78
C GLY A 78 -8.93 -15.39 -3.90
N VAL A 79 -9.08 -14.39 -3.04
CA VAL A 79 -8.25 -13.17 -3.10
C VAL A 79 -6.76 -13.48 -2.91
N PRO A 80 -6.35 -14.30 -1.91
CA PRO A 80 -4.92 -14.61 -1.75
C PRO A 80 -4.29 -15.23 -3.00
N GLU A 81 -5.03 -16.09 -3.70
CA GLU A 81 -4.55 -16.78 -4.90
C GLU A 81 -4.50 -15.84 -6.10
N MET A 82 -5.38 -14.84 -6.15
CA MET A 82 -5.42 -13.85 -7.23
C MET A 82 -4.33 -12.78 -7.08
N LEU A 83 -3.93 -12.47 -5.85
CA LEU A 83 -2.89 -11.48 -5.58
C LEU A 83 -1.52 -12.16 -5.49
N VAL A 84 -0.91 -12.40 -6.64
CA VAL A 84 0.40 -13.04 -6.74
C VAL A 84 1.51 -12.11 -6.25
N SER A 85 1.39 -10.82 -6.54
CA SER A 85 2.35 -9.83 -6.08
C SER A 85 1.72 -8.44 -6.09
N ILE A 86 2.29 -7.54 -5.28
CA ILE A 86 1.95 -6.12 -5.30
C ILE A 86 3.25 -5.35 -5.47
N GLN A 87 3.27 -4.45 -6.46
CA GLN A 87 4.42 -3.61 -6.72
C GLN A 87 4.02 -2.15 -6.58
N ILE A 88 4.84 -1.38 -5.88
CA ILE A 88 4.67 0.07 -5.75
C ILE A 88 5.97 0.77 -6.10
N GLU A 89 5.84 2.04 -6.46
CA GLU A 89 6.96 2.95 -6.56
C GLU A 89 7.02 3.77 -5.27
N ALA A 90 8.16 3.82 -4.63
CA ALA A 90 8.35 4.58 -3.40
C ALA A 90 9.66 5.34 -3.41
N THR A 91 9.71 6.44 -2.67
CA THR A 91 10.90 7.28 -2.58
C THR A 91 11.68 6.94 -1.32
N PHE A 92 12.93 6.58 -1.51
CA PHE A 92 13.89 6.26 -0.45
C PHE A 92 14.98 7.35 -0.41
N PRO A 93 15.82 7.40 0.63
CA PRO A 93 16.89 8.41 0.70
C PRO A 93 17.82 8.43 -0.51
N ASP A 94 18.03 7.30 -1.14
CA ASP A 94 18.90 7.16 -2.32
C ASP A 94 18.14 7.15 -3.65
N GLY A 95 16.88 7.54 -3.64
CA GLY A 95 16.07 7.72 -4.85
C GLY A 95 14.79 6.90 -4.88
N THR A 96 14.08 7.01 -6.00
CA THR A 96 12.84 6.29 -6.23
C THR A 96 13.13 4.87 -6.69
N LYS A 97 12.44 3.91 -6.08
CA LYS A 97 12.62 2.47 -6.38
C LYS A 97 11.27 1.78 -6.49
N LEU A 98 11.25 0.69 -7.25
CA LEU A 98 10.13 -0.24 -7.25
C LEU A 98 10.31 -1.24 -6.12
N VAL A 99 9.23 -1.47 -5.38
CA VAL A 99 9.21 -2.46 -4.30
C VAL A 99 8.11 -3.46 -4.60
N THR A 100 8.47 -4.75 -4.61
CA THR A 100 7.52 -5.82 -4.89
C THR A 100 7.39 -6.71 -3.66
N VAL A 101 6.15 -6.93 -3.23
CA VAL A 101 5.83 -7.94 -2.22
C VAL A 101 5.22 -9.14 -2.96
N HIS A 102 5.89 -10.28 -2.86
CA HIS A 102 5.42 -11.53 -3.47
C HIS A 102 4.52 -12.26 -2.47
N ASP A 103 3.44 -12.85 -2.99
CA ASP A 103 2.45 -13.59 -2.19
C ASP A 103 2.07 -12.81 -0.92
N PRO A 104 1.47 -11.62 -1.08
CA PRO A 104 1.27 -10.71 0.05
C PRO A 104 0.28 -11.22 1.10
N ILE A 105 -0.57 -12.18 0.75
CA ILE A 105 -1.55 -12.76 1.68
C ILE A 105 -1.32 -14.27 1.77
N VAL A 106 -0.84 -14.69 2.92
CA VAL A 106 -0.50 -16.10 3.18
C VAL A 106 -1.41 -16.75 4.22
#